data_4dde8a1fe9b87c1dd6637750e1493dc4
#
_entry.id   4dde8a1fe9b87c1dd6637750e1493dc4
#
_cell.length_a   1.000
_cell.length_b   1.000
_cell.length_c   1.000
_cell.angle_alpha   90.00
_cell.angle_beta   90.00
_cell.angle_gamma   90.00
#
_symmetry.space_group_name_H-M   'P 1'
#
loop_
_entity.id
_entity.type
_entity.pdbx_description
1 polymer ?
#
loop_
_entity_poly.entity_id
_entity_poly.type
_entity_poly.pdbx_seq_one_letter_code
_entity_poly.pdbx_strand_id
1 'polypeptide(L)'
;MKHFFYSILISVFFISCQEKATLESISKINGYWEIQKVELPDGQKKEYKINETVDYFEWKESIGFRKKVTPQFDGTFLINDELEEIQIKDSFGIFRIHYKTPYTQWKEEIITLTDSILVLKNKQNLEYHYKRFTPFSIK
;
A
#
# COMPACT_ATOMS: atom_id res chain seq x y z
N MET A 1 -62.95 0.91 5.68
CA MET A 1 -61.74 1.70 5.39
C MET A 1 -60.53 0.80 5.55
N LYS A 2 -59.87 0.51 4.45
CA LYS A 2 -58.63 -0.31 4.50
C LYS A 2 -57.47 0.65 4.55
N HIS A 3 -56.77 0.67 5.69
CA HIS A 3 -55.50 1.39 5.78
C HIS A 3 -54.41 0.51 5.20
N PHE A 4 -53.92 0.87 4.01
CA PHE A 4 -52.72 0.30 3.43
C PHE A 4 -51.51 0.94 4.11
N PHE A 5 -50.88 0.22 5.05
CA PHE A 5 -49.57 0.56 5.54
C PHE A 5 -48.54 0.12 4.50
N TYR A 6 -48.09 1.07 3.70
CA TYR A 6 -46.89 0.89 2.88
C TYR A 6 -45.67 0.95 3.82
N SER A 7 -45.22 -0.22 4.17
CA SER A 7 -43.91 -0.37 4.85
C SER A 7 -42.84 -0.13 3.76
N ILE A 8 -42.31 1.09 3.70
CA ILE A 8 -41.15 1.39 2.87
C ILE A 8 -39.97 0.78 3.56
N LEU A 9 -39.53 -0.39 3.10
CA LEU A 9 -38.30 -1.04 3.49
C LEU A 9 -37.17 -0.24 2.85
N ILE A 10 -36.61 0.72 3.62
CA ILE A 10 -35.40 1.44 3.22
C ILE A 10 -34.25 0.44 3.30
N SER A 11 -33.91 -0.15 2.16
CA SER A 11 -32.70 -0.95 2.00
C SER A 11 -31.51 0.00 2.00
N VAL A 12 -30.86 0.13 3.16
CA VAL A 12 -29.61 0.87 3.26
C VAL A 12 -28.52 0.01 2.62
N PHE A 13 -28.22 0.30 1.37
CA PHE A 13 -27.04 -0.26 0.72
C PHE A 13 -25.81 0.38 1.37
N PHE A 14 -25.15 -0.37 2.24
CA PHE A 14 -23.80 -0.03 2.66
C PHE A 14 -22.87 -0.25 1.46
N ILE A 15 -22.64 0.82 0.70
CA ILE A 15 -21.59 0.82 -0.32
C ILE A 15 -20.28 0.89 0.45
N SER A 16 -19.63 -0.27 0.60
CA SER A 16 -18.25 -0.31 1.07
C SER A 16 -17.39 0.30 -0.01
N CYS A 17 -17.10 1.61 0.12
CA CYS A 17 -16.13 2.28 -0.73
C CYS A 17 -14.73 1.83 -0.31
N GLN A 18 -14.18 0.83 -0.99
CA GLN A 18 -12.75 0.65 -1.00
C GLN A 18 -12.16 1.83 -1.77
N GLU A 19 -11.33 2.64 -1.09
CA GLU A 19 -10.66 3.76 -1.74
C GLU A 19 -9.61 3.21 -2.71
N LYS A 20 -9.93 3.28 -3.99
CA LYS A 20 -8.97 2.97 -5.06
C LYS A 20 -7.94 4.07 -5.14
N ALA A 21 -6.71 3.71 -5.50
CA ALA A 21 -5.66 4.68 -5.81
C ALA A 21 -6.12 5.60 -6.95
N THR A 22 -5.89 6.89 -6.80
CA THR A 22 -6.17 7.91 -7.82
C THR A 22 -4.88 8.64 -8.16
N LEU A 23 -4.87 9.38 -9.28
CA LEU A 23 -3.71 10.18 -9.67
C LEU A 23 -3.31 11.17 -8.56
N GLU A 24 -4.28 11.76 -7.87
CA GLU A 24 -4.03 12.69 -6.76
C GLU A 24 -3.46 11.98 -5.52
N SER A 25 -3.82 10.71 -5.29
CA SER A 25 -3.40 9.96 -4.12
C SER A 25 -2.02 9.30 -4.27
N ILE A 26 -1.45 9.23 -5.47
CA ILE A 26 -0.18 8.52 -5.73
C ILE A 26 0.99 9.10 -4.91
N SER A 27 1.01 10.41 -4.67
CA SER A 27 2.05 11.02 -3.83
C SER A 27 2.03 10.54 -2.37
N LYS A 28 0.93 9.95 -1.92
CA LYS A 28 0.82 9.35 -0.58
C LYS A 28 1.71 8.13 -0.39
N ILE A 29 2.24 7.57 -1.48
CA ILE A 29 3.20 6.47 -1.39
C ILE A 29 4.51 6.90 -0.71
N ASN A 30 4.85 8.18 -0.79
CA ASN A 30 6.06 8.72 -0.19
C ASN A 30 6.08 8.49 1.32
N GLY A 31 7.19 7.98 1.83
CA GLY A 31 7.41 7.74 3.24
C GLY A 31 7.69 6.28 3.56
N TYR A 32 7.48 5.94 4.83
CA TYR A 32 7.85 4.66 5.40
C TYR A 32 6.63 3.76 5.56
N TRP A 33 6.80 2.49 5.16
CA TRP A 33 5.74 1.51 5.18
C TRP A 33 6.21 0.21 5.84
N GLU A 34 5.43 -0.26 6.80
CA GLU A 34 5.70 -1.50 7.53
C GLU A 34 4.74 -2.60 7.07
N ILE A 35 5.29 -3.75 6.68
CA ILE A 35 4.46 -4.90 6.30
C ILE A 35 3.69 -5.44 7.50
N GLN A 36 2.38 -5.63 7.34
CA GLN A 36 1.52 -6.22 8.35
C GLN A 36 1.21 -7.69 8.06
N LYS A 37 0.87 -7.98 6.82
CA LYS A 37 0.49 -9.33 6.39
C LYS A 37 0.65 -9.49 4.89
N VAL A 38 0.76 -10.74 4.47
CA VAL A 38 0.64 -11.16 3.07
C VAL A 38 -0.56 -12.08 2.98
N GLU A 39 -1.47 -11.81 2.05
CA GLU A 39 -2.61 -12.67 1.73
C GLU A 39 -2.32 -13.45 0.45
N LEU A 40 -2.53 -14.76 0.50
CA LEU A 40 -2.42 -15.65 -0.64
C LEU A 40 -3.74 -15.72 -1.40
N PRO A 41 -3.74 -16.12 -2.69
CA PRO A 41 -4.97 -16.22 -3.48
C PRO A 41 -6.03 -17.16 -2.90
N ASP A 42 -5.61 -18.17 -2.12
CA ASP A 42 -6.51 -19.13 -1.45
C ASP A 42 -7.11 -18.61 -0.12
N GLY A 43 -6.79 -17.37 0.25
CA GLY A 43 -7.26 -16.73 1.48
C GLY A 43 -6.37 -16.98 2.70
N GLN A 44 -5.31 -17.78 2.59
CA GLN A 44 -4.34 -17.94 3.68
C GLN A 44 -3.58 -16.64 3.89
N LYS A 45 -3.20 -16.37 5.15
CA LYS A 45 -2.50 -15.16 5.54
C LYS A 45 -1.23 -15.48 6.31
N LYS A 46 -0.17 -14.72 6.04
CA LYS A 46 1.01 -14.66 6.89
C LYS A 46 1.08 -13.29 7.54
N GLU A 47 1.05 -13.26 8.87
CA GLU A 47 1.10 -12.03 9.64
C GLU A 47 2.51 -11.74 10.15
N TYR A 48 2.88 -10.45 10.17
CA TYR A 48 4.16 -9.96 10.64
C TYR A 48 3.90 -9.03 11.84
N LYS A 49 4.32 -9.44 13.02
CA LYS A 49 4.10 -8.67 14.26
C LYS A 49 5.26 -7.74 14.59
N ILE A 50 6.48 -8.17 14.27
CA ILE A 50 7.71 -7.42 14.52
C ILE A 50 8.52 -7.42 13.23
N ASN A 51 8.92 -6.23 12.77
CA ASN A 51 9.74 -6.07 11.59
C ASN A 51 11.01 -5.29 11.94
N GLU A 52 12.15 -5.83 11.57
CA GLU A 52 13.44 -5.15 11.74
C GLU A 52 13.63 -4.04 10.70
N THR A 53 13.01 -4.19 9.55
CA THR A 53 13.10 -3.24 8.44
C THR A 53 11.72 -2.77 8.00
N VAL A 54 11.69 -1.57 7.43
CA VAL A 54 10.52 -1.00 6.76
C VAL A 54 10.91 -0.59 5.34
N ASP A 55 9.93 -0.47 4.48
CA ASP A 55 10.13 -0.01 3.11
C ASP A 55 9.98 1.51 3.06
N TYR A 56 10.96 2.18 2.46
CA TYR A 56 10.91 3.60 2.18
C TYR A 56 10.68 3.83 0.69
N PHE A 57 9.62 4.57 0.36
CA PHE A 57 9.30 4.99 -0.99
C PHE A 57 9.53 6.48 -1.15
N GLU A 58 10.17 6.84 -2.25
CA GLU A 58 10.23 8.21 -2.74
C GLU A 58 9.81 8.24 -4.20
N TRP A 59 8.82 9.08 -4.50
CA TRP A 59 8.27 9.25 -5.84
C TRP A 59 8.05 10.73 -6.12
N LYS A 60 8.71 11.24 -7.14
CA LYS A 60 8.60 12.64 -7.55
C LYS A 60 8.82 12.76 -9.07
N GLU A 61 7.88 13.45 -9.74
CA GLU A 61 8.00 13.78 -11.17
C GLU A 61 8.29 12.55 -12.06
N SER A 62 7.56 11.47 -11.85
CA SER A 62 7.67 10.23 -12.61
C SER A 62 8.97 9.42 -12.39
N ILE A 63 9.75 9.78 -11.39
CA ILE A 63 10.96 9.07 -10.99
C ILE A 63 10.93 8.80 -9.50
N GLY A 64 11.39 7.62 -9.10
CA GLY A 64 11.46 7.29 -7.70
C GLY A 64 12.27 6.04 -7.41
N PHE A 65 12.27 5.67 -6.15
CA PHE A 65 12.94 4.48 -5.67
C PHE A 65 12.24 3.91 -4.43
N ARG A 66 12.51 2.64 -4.15
CA ARG A 66 12.19 1.97 -2.89
C ARG A 66 13.48 1.46 -2.26
N LYS A 67 13.60 1.63 -0.95
CA LYS A 67 14.69 1.09 -0.13
C LYS A 67 14.15 0.39 1.10
N LYS A 68 14.84 -0.67 1.54
CA LYS A 68 14.65 -1.19 2.88
C LYS A 68 15.55 -0.41 3.85
N VAL A 69 14.98 0.04 4.94
CA VAL A 69 15.66 0.81 5.97
C VAL A 69 15.40 0.20 7.35
N THR A 70 16.34 0.35 8.27
CA THR A 70 16.22 -0.18 9.63
C THR A 70 15.99 0.96 10.61
N PRO A 71 14.78 1.10 11.18
CA PRO A 71 14.51 2.14 12.16
C PRO A 71 15.38 1.99 13.42
N GLN A 72 15.84 3.10 13.96
CA GLN A 72 16.57 3.18 15.21
C GLN A 72 15.73 3.86 16.29
N PHE A 73 16.01 3.55 17.56
CA PHE A 73 15.26 4.11 18.67
C PHE A 73 15.42 5.63 18.83
N ASP A 74 16.50 6.20 18.29
CA ASP A 74 16.74 7.64 18.28
C ASP A 74 15.98 8.39 17.18
N GLY A 75 15.16 7.68 16.39
CA GLY A 75 14.37 8.25 15.28
C GLY A 75 15.12 8.28 13.94
N THR A 76 16.38 7.84 13.89
CA THR A 76 17.14 7.73 12.66
C THR A 76 16.92 6.38 11.97
N PHE A 77 17.46 6.21 10.76
CA PHE A 77 17.39 4.96 9.99
C PHE A 77 18.77 4.54 9.54
N LEU A 78 19.06 3.24 9.66
CA LEU A 78 20.19 2.65 8.95
C LEU A 78 19.77 2.36 7.52
N ILE A 79 20.54 2.84 6.57
CA ILE A 79 20.31 2.65 5.14
C ILE A 79 21.54 2.00 4.50
N ASN A 80 21.28 1.21 3.47
CA ASN A 80 22.33 0.64 2.61
C ASN A 80 22.29 1.28 1.22
N ASP A 81 23.24 0.91 0.35
CA ASP A 81 23.34 1.44 -1.01
C ASP A 81 22.40 0.72 -1.99
N GLU A 82 21.68 -0.31 -1.56
CA GLU A 82 20.76 -1.06 -2.39
C GLU A 82 19.45 -0.29 -2.53
N LEU A 83 19.04 -0.06 -3.76
CA LEU A 83 17.74 0.54 -4.07
C LEU A 83 17.12 -0.13 -5.28
N GLU A 84 15.81 -0.05 -5.33
CA GLU A 84 15.00 -0.44 -6.49
C GLU A 84 14.46 0.83 -7.13
N GLU A 85 14.81 1.05 -8.39
CA GLU A 85 14.20 2.15 -9.15
C GLU A 85 12.74 1.85 -9.39
N ILE A 86 11.87 2.85 -9.23
CA ILE A 86 10.44 2.68 -9.47
C ILE A 86 9.93 3.69 -10.50
N GLN A 87 8.93 3.25 -11.26
CA GLN A 87 8.06 4.09 -12.07
C GLN A 87 6.62 3.69 -11.81
N ILE A 88 5.76 4.66 -11.54
CA ILE A 88 4.34 4.42 -11.36
C ILE A 88 3.63 4.81 -12.65
N LYS A 89 2.92 3.83 -13.23
CA LYS A 89 2.21 4.00 -14.51
C LYS A 89 0.73 3.74 -14.32
N ASP A 90 -0.07 4.59 -14.95
CA ASP A 90 -1.52 4.41 -15.06
C ASP A 90 -1.85 3.70 -16.37
N SER A 91 -2.69 2.67 -16.29
CA SER A 91 -3.27 2.00 -17.44
C SER A 91 -4.76 1.79 -17.16
N PHE A 92 -5.61 2.59 -17.81
CA PHE A 92 -7.07 2.56 -17.67
C PHE A 92 -7.55 2.63 -16.20
N GLY A 93 -6.92 3.51 -15.40
CA GLY A 93 -7.25 3.71 -13.99
C GLY A 93 -6.61 2.70 -13.04
N ILE A 94 -5.81 1.76 -13.55
CA ILE A 94 -5.05 0.81 -12.74
C ILE A 94 -3.60 1.33 -12.63
N PHE A 95 -3.18 1.62 -11.40
CA PHE A 95 -1.82 2.07 -11.13
C PHE A 95 -0.92 0.89 -10.80
N ARG A 96 0.23 0.83 -11.46
CA ARG A 96 1.25 -0.18 -11.20
C ARG A 96 2.59 0.47 -10.93
N ILE A 97 3.28 -0.08 -9.93
CA ILE A 97 4.67 0.25 -9.66
C ILE A 97 5.53 -0.70 -10.47
N HIS A 98 6.35 -0.14 -11.35
CA HIS A 98 7.36 -0.89 -12.11
C HIS A 98 8.69 -0.74 -11.38
N TYR A 99 9.25 -1.86 -10.97
CA TYR A 99 10.53 -1.93 -10.26
C TYR A 99 11.64 -2.38 -11.19
N LYS A 100 12.80 -1.78 -11.03
CA LYS A 100 13.99 -2.15 -11.78
C LYS A 100 15.23 -2.15 -10.88
N THR A 101 16.00 -3.23 -10.98
CA THR A 101 17.34 -3.36 -10.43
C THR A 101 18.31 -3.72 -11.55
N PRO A 102 19.64 -3.75 -11.32
CA PRO A 102 20.59 -4.24 -12.32
C PRO A 102 20.35 -5.70 -12.76
N TYR A 103 19.60 -6.47 -11.96
CA TYR A 103 19.44 -7.93 -12.17
C TYR A 103 18.06 -8.34 -12.66
N THR A 104 17.02 -7.54 -12.39
CA THR A 104 15.65 -7.96 -12.69
C THR A 104 14.70 -6.77 -12.78
N GLN A 105 13.52 -7.04 -13.34
CA GLN A 105 12.39 -6.10 -13.40
C GLN A 105 11.12 -6.84 -13.01
N TRP A 106 10.24 -6.17 -12.26
CA TRP A 106 8.92 -6.69 -11.93
C TRP A 106 7.95 -5.53 -11.70
N LYS A 107 6.69 -5.84 -11.50
CA LYS A 107 5.65 -4.84 -11.23
C LYS A 107 4.65 -5.34 -10.21
N GLU A 108 4.04 -4.40 -9.50
CA GLU A 108 2.95 -4.63 -8.57
C GLU A 108 1.82 -3.64 -8.83
N GLU A 109 0.58 -4.11 -8.70
CA GLU A 109 -0.60 -3.26 -8.80
C GLU A 109 -0.87 -2.59 -7.45
N ILE A 110 -1.17 -1.29 -7.45
CA ILE A 110 -1.60 -0.56 -6.27
C ILE A 110 -3.11 -0.78 -6.11
N ILE A 111 -3.49 -1.61 -5.14
CA ILE A 111 -4.90 -1.91 -4.85
C ILE A 111 -5.51 -0.82 -3.97
N THR A 112 -4.81 -0.42 -2.92
CA THR A 112 -5.24 0.60 -1.97
C THR A 112 -4.07 1.49 -1.62
N LEU A 113 -4.31 2.79 -1.58
CA LEU A 113 -3.33 3.77 -1.11
C LEU A 113 -4.05 4.91 -0.42
N THR A 114 -3.87 4.97 0.89
CA THR A 114 -4.37 6.05 1.76
C THR A 114 -3.22 6.62 2.58
N ASP A 115 -3.51 7.57 3.47
CA ASP A 115 -2.49 8.11 4.37
C ASP A 115 -1.89 7.05 5.32
N SER A 116 -2.63 5.98 5.59
CA SER A 116 -2.25 4.97 6.59
C SER A 116 -2.08 3.56 6.04
N ILE A 117 -2.66 3.25 4.89
CA ILE A 117 -2.73 1.90 4.32
C ILE A 117 -2.21 1.88 2.89
N LEU A 118 -1.37 0.89 2.60
CA LEU A 118 -0.91 0.57 1.25
C LEU A 118 -1.12 -0.93 1.03
N VAL A 119 -1.80 -1.29 -0.05
CA VAL A 119 -1.95 -2.68 -0.47
C VAL A 119 -1.42 -2.83 -1.89
N LEU A 120 -0.44 -3.70 -2.07
CA LEU A 120 0.18 -4.03 -3.34
C LEU A 120 -0.13 -5.48 -3.71
N LYS A 121 -0.40 -5.74 -4.98
CA LYS A 121 -0.62 -7.09 -5.48
C LYS A 121 0.37 -7.42 -6.59
N ASN A 122 1.04 -8.57 -6.48
CA ASN A 122 1.99 -9.02 -7.47
C ASN A 122 1.35 -9.89 -8.57
N LYS A 123 2.16 -10.36 -9.50
CA LYS A 123 1.73 -11.19 -10.65
C LYS A 123 1.11 -12.52 -10.21
N GLN A 124 1.53 -13.07 -9.08
CA GLN A 124 0.98 -14.31 -8.53
C GLN A 124 -0.27 -14.10 -7.67
N ASN A 125 -0.84 -12.91 -7.68
CA ASN A 125 -2.00 -12.51 -6.88
C ASN A 125 -1.76 -12.58 -5.35
N LEU A 126 -0.52 -12.42 -4.91
CA LEU A 126 -0.20 -12.19 -3.51
C LEU A 126 -0.44 -10.73 -3.18
N GLU A 127 -1.20 -10.47 -2.12
CA GLU A 127 -1.46 -9.12 -1.62
C GLU A 127 -0.57 -8.82 -0.42
N TYR A 128 0.22 -7.76 -0.54
CA TYR A 128 1.10 -7.24 0.50
C TYR A 128 0.40 -6.06 1.17
N HIS A 129 0.06 -6.21 2.44
CA HIS A 129 -0.63 -5.20 3.23
C HIS A 129 0.34 -4.48 4.14
N TYR A 130 0.49 -3.18 3.93
CA TYR A 130 1.36 -2.30 4.68
C TYR A 130 0.55 -1.28 5.48
N LYS A 131 1.10 -0.88 6.61
CA LYS A 131 0.67 0.32 7.34
C LYS A 131 1.74 1.39 7.30
N ARG A 132 1.35 2.66 7.42
CA ARG A 132 2.29 3.77 7.55
C ARG A 132 3.13 3.58 8.80
N PHE A 133 4.44 3.66 8.65
CA PHE A 133 5.38 3.64 9.77
C PHE A 133 5.73 5.07 10.14
N THR A 134 5.70 5.36 11.45
CA THR A 134 6.16 6.62 12.01
C THR A 134 7.45 6.38 12.77
N PRO A 135 8.52 7.17 12.51
CA PRO A 135 9.78 7.03 13.23
C PRO A 135 9.59 7.09 14.73
N PHE A 136 10.45 6.35 15.46
CA PHE A 136 10.48 6.42 16.92
C PHE A 136 10.84 7.82 17.38
N SER A 137 10.15 8.29 18.41
CA SER A 137 10.40 9.57 19.05
C SER A 137 10.90 9.35 20.46
N ILE A 138 12.09 9.84 20.74
CA ILE A 138 12.61 9.92 22.11
C ILE A 138 12.14 11.25 22.69
N LYS A 139 11.24 11.17 23.66
CA LYS A 139 10.85 12.35 24.44
C LYS A 139 11.69 12.47 25.68
#